data_9f97d2214482fb49df83e31a3cee23d2
#
_entry.id   9f97d2214482fb49df83e31a3cee23d2
#
_cell.length_a   1.000
_cell.length_b   1.000
_cell.length_c   1.000
_cell.angle_alpha   90.00
_cell.angle_beta   90.00
_cell.angle_gamma   90.00
#
_symmetry.space_group_name_H-M   'P 1'
#
loop_
_entity.id
_entity.type
_entity.pdbx_description
1 polymer ?
#
loop_
_entity_poly.entity_id
_entity_poly.type
_entity_poly.pdbx_seq_one_letter_code
_entity_poly.pdbx_strand_id
1 'polypeptide(L)'
;KAVAEGANMPSAPEAIEAFQKAGVLFGPAKAANAGGVATSGLEMSQNSERLSWTFEEVDKKLEGIMKSIYAAASSAAVKYGQKGNLVMGANIAGFLKVADAMKWQGAV
;
A
#
# COMPACT_ATOMS: atom_id res chain seq x y z
N LYS A 1 -17.49 7.17 -7.89
CA LYS A 1 -16.58 6.44 -8.78
C LYS A 1 -15.21 6.40 -8.13
N ALA A 2 -14.40 5.39 -8.44
CA ALA A 2 -13.07 5.19 -7.88
C ALA A 2 -12.08 4.81 -8.98
N VAL A 3 -10.81 5.14 -8.77
CA VAL A 3 -9.66 4.71 -9.57
C VAL A 3 -8.68 4.01 -8.64
N ALA A 4 -8.17 2.87 -9.02
CA ALA A 4 -7.09 2.18 -8.33
C ALA A 4 -6.01 1.79 -9.34
N GLU A 5 -4.77 2.10 -9.03
CA GLU A 5 -3.64 1.88 -9.92
C GLU A 5 -2.99 0.52 -9.67
N GLY A 6 -3.31 -0.46 -10.51
CA GLY A 6 -2.71 -1.79 -10.44
C GLY A 6 -1.30 -1.89 -11.05
N ALA A 7 -0.92 -0.93 -11.90
CA ALA A 7 0.41 -0.87 -12.50
C ALA A 7 1.35 0.07 -11.74
N ASN A 8 2.64 0.08 -12.08
CA ASN A 8 3.60 0.98 -11.48
C ASN A 8 3.55 2.36 -12.17
N MET A 9 3.11 3.37 -11.41
CA MET A 9 3.01 4.78 -11.86
C MET A 9 2.29 4.97 -13.21
N PRO A 10 1.06 4.44 -13.38
CA PRO A 10 0.37 4.51 -14.68
C PRO A 10 -0.18 5.91 -15.00
N SER A 11 -0.44 6.74 -13.98
CA SER A 11 -0.98 8.09 -14.17
C SER A 11 0.10 9.15 -13.99
N ALA A 12 0.07 10.17 -14.85
CA ALA A 12 0.89 11.36 -14.67
C ALA A 12 0.46 12.15 -13.41
N PRO A 13 1.37 12.90 -12.76
CA PRO A 13 1.03 13.65 -11.54
C PRO A 13 -0.17 14.59 -11.71
N GLU A 14 -0.28 15.24 -12.86
CA GLU A 14 -1.38 16.14 -13.20
C GLU A 14 -2.74 15.42 -13.28
N ALA A 15 -2.74 14.16 -13.74
CA ALA A 15 -3.93 13.32 -13.76
C ALA A 15 -4.37 12.94 -12.34
N ILE A 16 -3.42 12.60 -11.47
CA ILE A 16 -3.69 12.30 -10.04
C ILE A 16 -4.32 13.52 -9.36
N GLU A 17 -3.77 14.71 -9.57
CA GLU A 17 -4.35 15.96 -9.06
C GLU A 17 -5.76 16.20 -9.58
N ALA A 18 -6.01 15.97 -10.87
CA ALA A 18 -7.32 16.12 -11.46
C ALA A 18 -8.35 15.17 -10.84
N PHE A 19 -8.00 13.91 -10.61
CA PHE A 19 -8.86 12.94 -9.91
C PHE A 19 -9.18 13.40 -8.48
N GLN A 20 -8.18 13.85 -7.74
CA GLN A 20 -8.37 14.32 -6.36
C GLN A 20 -9.25 15.58 -6.31
N LYS A 21 -9.01 16.56 -7.20
CA LYS A 21 -9.83 17.78 -7.31
C LYS A 21 -11.29 17.47 -7.70
N ALA A 22 -11.50 16.44 -8.50
CA ALA A 22 -12.84 15.98 -8.88
C ALA A 22 -13.54 15.12 -7.80
N GLY A 23 -12.93 14.91 -6.65
CA GLY A 23 -13.49 14.10 -5.56
C GLY A 23 -13.57 12.59 -5.88
N VAL A 24 -12.79 12.12 -6.85
CA VAL A 24 -12.69 10.70 -7.18
C VAL A 24 -11.88 10.00 -6.11
N LEU A 25 -12.38 8.88 -5.60
CA LEU A 25 -11.60 8.01 -4.71
C LEU A 25 -10.42 7.44 -5.47
N PHE A 26 -9.21 7.73 -5.01
CA PHE A 26 -7.99 7.37 -5.72
C PHE A 26 -7.10 6.48 -4.85
N GLY A 27 -6.90 5.24 -5.30
CA GLY A 27 -5.96 4.28 -4.73
C GLY A 27 -4.61 4.37 -5.45
N PRO A 28 -3.58 4.96 -4.82
CA PRO A 28 -2.29 5.18 -5.48
C PRO A 28 -1.55 3.88 -5.78
N ALA A 29 -0.77 3.87 -6.85
CA ALA A 29 -0.02 2.71 -7.33
C ALA A 29 0.75 2.01 -6.22
N LYS A 30 1.55 2.73 -5.45
CA LYS A 30 2.38 2.17 -4.36
C LYS A 30 1.62 1.43 -3.26
N ALA A 31 0.31 1.63 -3.14
CA ALA A 31 -0.54 0.91 -2.22
C ALA A 31 -1.41 -0.12 -2.95
N ALA A 32 -2.06 0.26 -4.05
CA ALA A 32 -2.97 -0.60 -4.77
C ALA A 32 -2.27 -1.75 -5.52
N ASN A 33 -1.06 -1.53 -6.05
CA ASN A 33 -0.30 -2.57 -6.75
C ASN A 33 0.54 -3.46 -5.82
N ALA A 34 0.58 -3.17 -4.53
CA ALA A 34 1.37 -3.93 -3.57
C ALA A 34 0.96 -5.41 -3.43
N GLY A 35 -0.22 -5.78 -3.93
CA GLY A 35 -0.67 -7.17 -3.97
C GLY A 35 0.25 -8.08 -4.78
N GLY A 36 0.85 -7.58 -5.86
CA GLY A 36 1.81 -8.35 -6.66
C GLY A 36 3.05 -8.75 -5.86
N VAL A 37 3.70 -7.78 -5.24
CA VAL A 37 4.89 -8.05 -4.41
C VAL A 37 4.54 -8.81 -3.12
N ALA A 38 3.36 -8.60 -2.56
CA ALA A 38 2.89 -9.36 -1.40
C ALA A 38 2.72 -10.84 -1.73
N THR A 39 2.17 -11.17 -2.90
CA THR A 39 2.06 -12.56 -3.38
C THR A 39 3.44 -13.20 -3.56
N SER A 40 4.40 -12.48 -4.14
CA SER A 40 5.79 -12.95 -4.23
C SER A 40 6.41 -13.21 -2.86
N GLY A 41 6.15 -12.34 -1.88
CA GLY A 41 6.59 -12.53 -0.50
C GLY A 41 5.97 -13.76 0.16
N LEU A 42 4.70 -14.02 -0.09
CA LEU A 42 4.01 -15.23 0.37
C LEU A 42 4.59 -16.49 -0.28
N GLU A 43 4.89 -16.45 -1.59
CA GLU A 43 5.56 -17.54 -2.30
C GLU A 43 6.93 -17.84 -1.70
N MET A 44 7.75 -16.82 -1.46
CA MET A 44 9.06 -16.99 -0.83
C MET A 44 8.93 -17.62 0.57
N SER A 45 7.96 -17.19 1.37
CA SER A 45 7.69 -17.74 2.70
C SER A 45 7.29 -19.22 2.62
N GLN A 46 6.34 -19.55 1.74
CA GLN A 46 5.90 -20.92 1.50
C GLN A 46 7.06 -21.83 1.09
N ASN A 47 7.92 -21.36 0.17
CA ASN A 47 9.08 -22.09 -0.29
C ASN A 47 10.11 -22.32 0.84
N SER A 48 10.33 -21.32 1.68
CA SER A 48 11.23 -21.42 2.84
C SER A 48 10.72 -22.42 3.88
N GLU A 49 9.43 -22.47 4.10
CA GLU A 49 8.78 -23.43 5.00
C GLU A 49 8.72 -24.85 4.40
N ARG A 50 8.97 -24.99 3.10
CA ARG A 50 8.83 -26.25 2.34
C ARG A 50 7.43 -26.85 2.41
N LEU A 51 6.42 -25.98 2.49
CA LEU A 51 5.00 -26.32 2.53
C LEU A 51 4.32 -25.85 1.26
N SER A 52 3.11 -26.36 1.02
CA SER A 52 2.22 -25.88 -0.02
C SER A 52 0.93 -25.41 0.62
N TRP A 53 0.59 -24.13 0.41
CA TRP A 53 -0.68 -23.58 0.85
C TRP A 53 -1.73 -23.74 -0.25
N THR A 54 -2.97 -23.86 0.12
CA THR A 54 -4.08 -23.86 -0.81
C THR A 54 -4.28 -22.46 -1.42
N PHE A 55 -5.01 -22.39 -2.52
CA PHE A 55 -5.39 -21.10 -3.12
C PHE A 55 -6.10 -20.20 -2.11
N GLU A 56 -7.05 -20.76 -1.37
CA GLU A 56 -7.84 -20.05 -0.36
C GLU A 56 -6.99 -19.50 0.79
N GLU A 57 -5.96 -20.25 1.21
CA GLU A 57 -5.02 -19.79 2.24
C GLU A 57 -4.20 -18.61 1.75
N VAL A 58 -3.70 -18.66 0.52
CA VAL A 58 -2.94 -17.56 -0.10
C VAL A 58 -3.82 -16.35 -0.29
N ASP A 59 -5.02 -16.52 -0.84
CA ASP A 59 -5.98 -15.44 -1.07
C ASP A 59 -6.37 -14.71 0.23
N LYS A 60 -6.65 -15.47 1.28
CA LYS A 60 -6.95 -14.91 2.61
C LYS A 60 -5.78 -14.14 3.22
N LYS A 61 -4.56 -14.64 3.06
CA LYS A 61 -3.34 -13.92 3.50
C LYS A 61 -3.17 -12.62 2.73
N LEU A 62 -3.33 -12.67 1.40
CA LEU A 62 -3.26 -11.49 0.53
C LEU A 62 -4.32 -10.45 0.87
N GLU A 63 -5.57 -10.87 1.07
CA GLU A 63 -6.66 -9.99 1.52
C GLU A 63 -6.29 -9.28 2.84
N GLY A 64 -5.75 -10.00 3.81
CA GLY A 64 -5.29 -9.45 5.08
C GLY A 64 -4.20 -8.40 4.90
N ILE A 65 -3.22 -8.66 4.03
CA ILE A 65 -2.15 -7.72 3.69
C ILE A 65 -2.73 -6.44 3.06
N MET A 66 -3.61 -6.56 2.07
CA MET A 66 -4.20 -5.41 1.38
C MET A 66 -5.08 -4.57 2.31
N LYS A 67 -5.86 -5.20 3.18
CA LYS A 67 -6.62 -4.50 4.24
C LYS A 67 -5.71 -3.73 5.18
N SER A 68 -4.58 -4.31 5.57
CA SER A 68 -3.58 -3.66 6.43
C SER A 68 -2.92 -2.46 5.75
N ILE A 69 -2.59 -2.57 4.47
CA ILE A 69 -2.04 -1.46 3.68
C ILE A 69 -3.04 -0.29 3.61
N TYR A 70 -4.30 -0.59 3.30
CA TYR A 70 -5.34 0.43 3.28
C TYR A 70 -5.53 1.10 4.65
N ALA A 71 -5.60 0.32 5.72
CA ALA A 71 -5.74 0.83 7.08
C ALA A 71 -4.57 1.74 7.47
N ALA A 72 -3.33 1.35 7.15
CA ALA A 72 -2.14 2.15 7.41
C ALA A 72 -2.18 3.49 6.66
N ALA A 73 -2.47 3.47 5.35
CA ALA A 73 -2.57 4.68 4.53
C ALA A 73 -3.70 5.60 5.00
N SER A 74 -4.89 5.04 5.24
CA SER A 74 -6.05 5.80 5.70
C SER A 74 -5.83 6.42 7.09
N SER A 75 -5.29 5.65 8.04
CA SER A 75 -4.98 6.15 9.39
C SER A 75 -3.91 7.25 9.37
N ALA A 76 -2.86 7.09 8.56
CA ALA A 76 -1.85 8.11 8.39
C ALA A 76 -2.45 9.39 7.79
N ALA A 77 -3.28 9.28 6.76
CA ALA A 77 -3.97 10.43 6.18
C ALA A 77 -4.81 11.19 7.21
N VAL A 78 -5.58 10.47 8.02
CA VAL A 78 -6.39 11.08 9.09
C VAL A 78 -5.51 11.76 10.13
N LYS A 79 -4.50 11.05 10.63
CA LYS A 79 -3.61 11.55 11.71
C LYS A 79 -2.88 12.83 11.31
N TYR A 80 -2.54 12.99 10.05
CA TYR A 80 -1.78 14.16 9.55
C TYR A 80 -2.64 15.15 8.77
N GLY A 81 -3.95 15.19 9.02
CA GLY A 81 -4.86 16.20 8.49
C GLY A 81 -5.19 16.09 7.01
N GLN A 82 -4.95 14.91 6.41
CA GLN A 82 -5.17 14.61 4.99
C GLN A 82 -6.30 13.59 4.78
N LYS A 83 -7.34 13.65 5.60
CA LYS A 83 -8.46 12.69 5.56
C LYS A 83 -8.97 12.49 4.13
N GLY A 84 -9.03 11.24 3.69
CA GLY A 84 -9.49 10.85 2.34
C GLY A 84 -8.40 10.89 1.26
N ASN A 85 -7.24 11.48 1.52
CA ASN A 85 -6.12 11.53 0.59
C ASN A 85 -5.20 10.32 0.78
N LEU A 86 -5.50 9.21 0.11
CA LEU A 86 -4.71 7.99 0.19
C LEU A 86 -3.32 8.11 -0.45
N VAL A 87 -3.12 9.05 -1.38
CA VAL A 87 -1.79 9.33 -1.96
C VAL A 87 -0.85 9.82 -0.86
N MET A 88 -1.28 10.87 -0.14
CA MET A 88 -0.51 11.42 0.97
C MET A 88 -0.41 10.41 2.13
N GLY A 89 -1.51 9.72 2.43
CA GLY A 89 -1.52 8.69 3.47
C GLY A 89 -0.53 7.56 3.24
N ALA A 90 -0.44 7.06 2.01
CA ALA A 90 0.54 6.03 1.65
C ALA A 90 1.99 6.54 1.73
N ASN A 91 2.24 7.78 1.31
CA ASN A 91 3.55 8.41 1.44
C ASN A 91 3.97 8.55 2.91
N ILE A 92 3.09 9.06 3.74
CA ILE A 92 3.35 9.26 5.17
C ILE A 92 3.55 7.91 5.88
N ALA A 93 2.70 6.91 5.61
CA ALA A 93 2.82 5.58 6.21
C ALA A 93 4.16 4.92 5.87
N GLY A 94 4.61 5.02 4.61
CA GLY A 94 5.91 4.53 4.18
C GLY A 94 7.06 5.29 4.84
N PHE A 95 6.99 6.61 4.87
CA PHE A 95 8.00 7.46 5.52
C PHE A 95 8.14 7.15 7.02
N LEU A 96 7.03 7.03 7.73
CA LEU A 96 7.05 6.73 9.16
C LEU A 96 7.76 5.42 9.48
N LYS A 97 7.58 4.40 8.65
CA LYS A 97 8.26 3.11 8.81
C LYS A 97 9.78 3.23 8.68
N VAL A 98 10.23 4.01 7.69
CA VAL A 98 11.66 4.28 7.49
C VAL A 98 12.22 5.16 8.61
N ALA A 99 11.50 6.24 8.97
CA ALA A 99 11.92 7.14 10.03
C ALA A 99 12.03 6.43 11.40
N ASP A 100 11.13 5.50 11.69
CA ASP A 100 11.21 4.71 12.92
C ASP A 100 12.42 3.75 12.89
N ALA A 101 12.69 3.12 11.77
CA ALA A 101 13.91 2.32 11.61
C ALA A 101 15.19 3.16 11.81
N MET A 102 15.23 4.38 11.23
CA MET A 102 16.36 5.30 11.42
C MET A 102 16.54 5.75 12.88
N LYS A 103 15.46 5.90 13.63
CA LYS A 103 15.54 6.20 15.07
C LYS A 103 16.29 5.12 15.86
N TRP A 104 16.08 3.85 15.49
CA TRP A 104 16.67 2.72 16.21
C TRP A 104 18.03 2.33 15.67
N GLN A 105 18.28 2.51 14.40
CA GLN A 105 19.51 2.06 13.72
C GLN A 105 20.49 3.19 13.41
N GLY A 106 20.06 4.44 13.57
CA GLY A 106 20.81 5.63 13.15
C GLY A 106 20.54 6.00 11.69
N ALA A 107 20.76 7.27 11.37
CA ALA A 107 20.74 7.79 10.00
C ALA A 107 22.15 7.67 9.43
N VAL A 108 22.37 6.70 8.58
CA VAL A 108 23.66 6.44 7.87
C VAL A 108 23.54 6.80 6.42
#